data_beb539a07405083f08a69001d655e8c0
#
_entry.id   beb539a07405083f08a69001d655e8c0
#
_cell.length_a   1.000
_cell.length_b   1.000
_cell.length_c   1.000
_cell.angle_alpha   90.00
_cell.angle_beta   90.00
_cell.angle_gamma   90.00
#
_symmetry.space_group_name_H-M   'P 1'
#
loop_
_entity.id
_entity.type
_entity.pdbx_description
1 polymer ?
#
loop_
_entity_poly.entity_id
_entity_poly.type
_entity_poly.pdbx_seq_one_letter_code
_entity_poly.pdbx_strand_id
1 'polypeptide(L)' 'MKVKVIDEEHEKDLETSINTFLSENDIEVIDIKFSTSTATFADEQIYCFTAMIIYY' A
#
# COMPACT_ATOMS: atom_id res chain seq x y z
N MET A 1 -3.88 -16.93 8.13
CA MET A 1 -3.21 -15.93 7.29
C MET A 1 -4.21 -14.92 6.76
N LYS A 2 -3.85 -13.66 6.83
CA LYS A 2 -4.72 -12.56 6.38
C LYS A 2 -3.95 -11.64 5.46
N VAL A 3 -4.67 -10.84 4.70
CA VAL A 3 -4.08 -9.82 3.84
C VAL A 3 -4.76 -8.48 4.07
N LYS A 4 -3.96 -7.42 3.97
CA LYS A 4 -4.43 -6.04 3.97
C LYS A 4 -3.92 -5.38 2.70
N VAL A 5 -4.84 -4.84 1.90
CA VAL A 5 -4.48 -4.13 0.66
C VAL A 5 -4.68 -2.65 0.89
N ILE A 6 -3.68 -1.86 0.55
CA ILE A 6 -3.70 -0.40 0.71
C ILE A 6 -3.32 0.23 -0.62
N ASP A 7 -4.14 1.15 -1.10
CA ASP A 7 -3.91 1.93 -2.31
C ASP A 7 -3.77 3.39 -1.95
N GLU A 8 -2.76 4.06 -2.50
CA GLU A 8 -2.58 5.49 -2.34
C GLU A 8 -2.07 6.12 -3.64
N GLU A 9 -2.32 7.40 -3.82
CA GLU A 9 -1.87 8.14 -4.99
C GLU A 9 -0.44 8.66 -4.87
N HIS A 10 0.09 8.70 -3.65
CA HIS A 10 1.43 9.18 -3.35
C HIS A 10 2.18 8.15 -2.51
N GLU A 11 3.45 7.97 -2.82
CA GLU A 11 4.29 6.98 -2.15
C GLU A 11 4.44 7.24 -0.65
N LYS A 12 4.51 8.52 -0.25
CA LYS A 12 4.61 8.87 1.17
C LYS A 12 3.32 8.59 1.93
N ASP A 13 2.19 8.77 1.26
CA ASP A 13 0.91 8.43 1.85
C ASP A 13 0.77 6.92 2.03
N LEU A 14 1.27 6.15 1.07
CA LEU A 14 1.29 4.69 1.21
C LEU A 14 2.16 4.26 2.38
N GLU A 15 3.35 4.85 2.51
CA GLU A 15 4.25 4.58 3.63
C GLU A 15 3.57 4.86 4.97
N THR A 16 2.93 6.02 5.08
CA THR A 16 2.20 6.40 6.29
C THR A 16 1.08 5.41 6.59
N SER A 17 0.30 5.03 5.58
CA SER A 17 -0.81 4.09 5.75
C SER A 17 -0.32 2.72 6.19
N ILE A 18 0.77 2.22 5.61
CA ILE A 18 1.36 0.95 6.00
C ILE A 18 1.84 1.00 7.45
N ASN A 19 2.59 2.03 7.80
CA ASN A 19 3.13 2.16 9.16
C ASN A 19 2.04 2.34 10.20
N THR A 20 0.97 3.06 9.87
CA THR A 20 -0.19 3.20 10.74
C THR A 20 -0.85 1.85 11.00
N PHE A 21 -1.05 1.07 9.93
CA PHE A 21 -1.64 -0.26 10.06
C PHE A 21 -0.78 -1.16 10.94
N LEU A 22 0.54 -1.15 10.73
CA LEU A 22 1.45 -1.98 11.51
C LEU A 22 1.50 -1.59 12.99
N SER A 23 1.41 -0.29 13.28
CA SER A 23 1.48 0.21 14.66
C SER A 23 0.17 0.03 15.44
N GLU A 24 -0.96 0.04 14.74
CA GLU A 24 -2.28 -0.08 15.38
C GLU A 24 -2.73 -1.52 15.59
N ASN A 25 -2.04 -2.47 14.97
CA ASN A 25 -2.45 -3.88 15.00
C ASN A 25 -1.31 -4.74 15.54
N ASP A 26 -1.63 -5.60 16.50
CA ASP A 26 -0.69 -6.57 17.03
C ASP A 26 -0.67 -7.79 16.12
N ILE A 27 0.16 -7.74 15.09
CA ILE A 27 0.20 -8.75 14.04
C ILE A 27 1.62 -9.23 13.80
N GLU A 28 1.71 -10.42 13.22
CA GLU A 28 2.98 -10.97 12.73
C GLU A 28 2.99 -10.85 11.21
N VAL A 29 3.88 -10.01 10.68
CA VAL A 29 3.99 -9.79 9.25
C VAL A 29 4.79 -10.93 8.61
N ILE A 30 4.20 -11.55 7.60
CA ILE A 30 4.87 -12.59 6.81
C ILE A 30 5.61 -11.96 5.64
N ASP A 31 4.95 -11.07 4.91
CA ASP A 31 5.53 -10.44 3.73
C ASP A 31 4.74 -9.17 3.38
N ILE A 32 5.38 -8.29 2.63
CA ILE A 32 4.75 -7.10 2.08
C ILE A 32 5.08 -7.06 0.60
N LYS A 33 4.05 -7.07 -0.23
CA LYS A 33 4.18 -6.97 -1.68
C LYS A 33 3.84 -5.55 -2.11
N PHE A 34 4.59 -5.03 -3.05
CA PHE A 34 4.42 -3.66 -3.53
C PHE A 34 4.25 -3.66 -5.04
N SER A 35 3.36 -2.83 -5.54
CA SER A 35 3.22 -2.60 -6.97
C SER A 35 2.89 -1.14 -7.25
N THR A 36 3.27 -0.68 -8.43
CA THR A 36 2.98 0.67 -8.91
C THR A 36 2.34 0.56 -10.27
N SER A 37 1.28 1.31 -10.48
CA SER A 37 0.68 1.45 -11.81
C SER A 37 0.56 2.93 -12.16
N THR A 38 0.57 3.22 -13.46
CA THR A 38 0.39 4.57 -13.95
C THR A 38 -0.68 4.57 -15.03
N ALA A 39 -1.44 5.65 -15.08
CA ALA A 39 -2.39 5.91 -16.15
C ALA A 39 -2.23 7.35 -16.61
N THR A 40 -2.50 7.59 -17.88
CA THR A 40 -2.50 8.94 -18.44
C THR A 40 -3.93 9.32 -18.79
N PHE A 41 -4.38 10.44 -18.26
CA PHE A 41 -5.71 10.95 -18.52
C PHE A 41 -5.62 12.46 -18.71
N ALA A 42 -6.08 12.96 -19.86
CA ALA A 42 -6.11 14.39 -20.15
C ALA A 42 -4.74 15.07 -19.93
N ASP A 43 -3.67 14.47 -20.44
CA ASP A 43 -2.28 14.93 -20.33
C ASP A 43 -1.71 14.91 -18.89
N GLU A 44 -2.44 14.34 -17.94
CA GLU A 44 -1.94 14.15 -16.59
C GLU A 44 -1.55 12.68 -16.37
N GLN A 45 -0.45 12.47 -15.66
CA GLN A 45 -0.07 11.14 -15.22
C GLN A 45 -0.62 10.90 -13.83
N ILE A 46 -1.37 9.81 -13.69
CA ILE A 46 -1.91 9.39 -12.40
C ILE A 46 -1.16 8.14 -11.96
N TYR A 47 -0.60 8.20 -10.76
CA TYR A 47 0.12 7.07 -10.17
C TYR A 47 -0.75 6.42 -9.12
N CYS A 48 -0.73 5.10 -9.09
CA CYS A 48 -1.36 4.34 -8.01
C CYS A 48 -0.30 3.43 -7.40
N PHE A 49 -0.09 3.59 -6.11
CA PHE A 49 0.85 2.79 -5.34
C PHE A 49 0.06 1.85 -4.46
N THR A 50 0.32 0.56 -4.60
CA THR A 50 -0.44 -0.47 -3.90
C THR A 50 0.51 -1.34 -3.10
N ALA A 51 0.13 -1.63 -1.86
CA ALA A 51 0.83 -2.59 -1.03
C ALA A 51 -0.14 -3.65 -0.54
N MET A 52 0.33 -4.89 -0.48
CA MET A 52 -0.39 -5.98 0.14
C MET A 52 0.42 -6.48 1.31
N ILE A 53 -0.12 -6.37 2.51
CA ILE A 53 0.50 -6.85 3.73
C ILE A 53 -0.09 -8.23 4.03
N ILE A 54 0.78 -9.23 4.11
CA ILE A 54 0.39 -10.61 4.40
C ILE A 54 0.80 -10.88 5.85
N TYR A 55 -0.16 -11.28 6.68
CA TYR A 55 0.10 -11.39 8.12
C TYR A 55 -0.78 -12.45 8.78
N TYR A 56 -0.47 -12.75 10.01
CA TYR A 56 -1.29 -13.57 10.91
C TYR A 56 -2.07 -12.69 11.87
#